data_a67a856fa5ede9845620a8f7ec5f86f6
#
_entry.id   a67a856fa5ede9845620a8f7ec5f86f6
#
_cell.length_a   1.000
_cell.length_b   1.000
_cell.length_c   1.000
_cell.angle_alpha   90.00
_cell.angle_beta   90.00
_cell.angle_gamma   90.00
#
_symmetry.space_group_name_H-M   'P 1'
#
loop_
_entity.id
_entity.type
_entity.pdbx_description
1 polymer ?
#
loop_
_entity_poly.entity_id
_entity_poly.type
_entity_poly.pdbx_seq_one_letter_code
_entity_poly.pdbx_strand_id
1 'polypeptide(L)'
;MQKLILHIALMLLFAVCCNAQIDDLQRDYFRAQNFVLHGETDSAMAIWESHVDVVEFAVCLADKLIATEDYSQALDVCRKLESTNPSEAQFRMARIYAGMGFAEESVEYLGKHLAGKNAKSYSQVIRCKEFENINRTQEWRDFWETPRYSKSDETFADAEYNISCGNYDYAIEILDGANTKSWKRNYLYAKAYYGLEKYAQALKCLEGINSKDVEVVALRFRIEKSSGNYALAYETGKTLLAIDRYNAENLLDFAEVCKSQKKYLEARRYTGRYLQCFPDSEKALFMDSRLALLSENKDDALVEISHIIEHNSSNPEYFVMRGEIYYDYEMWDLAAYDFSMALDITPDDARLNYLMGMCRYYQATYEKACFYWRRAATGKSREAADMYYRYCEE
;
A
#
# COMPACT_ATOMS: atom_id res chain seq x y z
N MET A 1 -5.13 34.32 32.66
CA MET A 1 -5.88 33.75 31.54
C MET A 1 -4.98 33.42 30.31
N GLN A 2 -4.23 34.37 29.75
CA GLN A 2 -3.37 34.13 28.56
C GLN A 2 -2.33 33.02 28.74
N LYS A 3 -1.66 32.91 29.90
CA LYS A 3 -0.70 31.84 30.18
C LYS A 3 -1.38 30.45 30.30
N LEU A 4 -2.61 30.38 30.77
CA LEU A 4 -3.37 29.15 30.87
C LEU A 4 -3.84 28.67 29.48
N ILE A 5 -4.29 29.61 28.63
CA ILE A 5 -4.67 29.34 27.24
C ILE A 5 -3.46 28.86 26.42
N LEU A 6 -2.29 29.48 26.62
CA LEU A 6 -1.06 29.07 25.96
C LEU A 6 -0.61 27.67 26.43
N HIS A 7 -0.76 27.35 27.73
CA HIS A 7 -0.44 26.02 28.26
C HIS A 7 -1.40 24.95 27.75
N ILE A 8 -2.71 25.24 27.66
CA ILE A 8 -3.71 24.35 27.09
C ILE A 8 -3.49 24.17 25.59
N ALA A 9 -3.14 25.23 24.87
CA ALA A 9 -2.80 25.15 23.45
C ALA A 9 -1.51 24.35 23.21
N LEU A 10 -0.47 24.51 24.06
CA LEU A 10 0.73 23.69 24.00
C LEU A 10 0.46 22.24 24.37
N MET A 11 -0.38 21.95 25.38
CA MET A 11 -0.76 20.58 25.74
C MET A 11 -1.63 19.93 24.66
N LEU A 12 -2.51 20.68 24.00
CA LEU A 12 -3.26 20.20 22.84
C LEU A 12 -2.37 19.98 21.62
N LEU A 13 -1.39 20.85 21.38
CA LEU A 13 -0.34 20.63 20.37
C LEU A 13 0.53 19.40 20.70
N PHE A 14 0.89 19.21 21.97
CA PHE A 14 1.64 18.01 22.41
C PHE A 14 0.79 16.74 22.30
N ALA A 15 -0.50 16.78 22.66
CA ALA A 15 -1.40 15.63 22.51
C ALA A 15 -1.69 15.31 21.03
N VAL A 16 -1.74 16.33 20.16
CA VAL A 16 -1.87 16.16 18.70
C VAL A 16 -0.55 15.63 18.12
N CYS A 17 0.62 16.05 18.64
CA CYS A 17 1.90 15.48 18.25
C CYS A 17 2.09 14.03 18.73
N CYS A 18 1.64 13.69 19.95
CA CYS A 18 1.74 12.31 20.47
C CYS A 18 0.88 11.31 19.68
N ASN A 19 -0.27 11.73 19.15
CA ASN A 19 -1.11 10.86 18.30
C ASN A 19 -0.61 10.74 16.84
N ALA A 20 0.43 11.47 16.46
CA ALA A 20 0.98 11.46 15.11
C ALA A 20 2.29 10.66 14.97
N GLN A 21 2.89 10.23 16.07
CA GLN A 21 4.13 9.45 16.01
C GLN A 21 3.83 7.95 15.87
N ILE A 22 4.64 7.27 15.03
CA ILE A 22 4.73 5.82 15.01
C ILE A 22 5.35 5.41 16.35
N ASP A 23 4.75 4.43 17.06
CA ASP A 23 5.39 3.88 18.26
C ASP A 23 6.64 3.06 17.91
N ASP A 24 7.46 2.78 18.88
CA ASP A 24 8.76 2.14 18.67
C ASP A 24 8.61 0.75 18.03
N LEU A 25 7.62 -0.05 18.46
CA LEU A 25 7.35 -1.37 17.89
C LEU A 25 6.93 -1.27 16.41
N GLN A 26 6.03 -0.35 16.10
CA GLN A 26 5.57 -0.14 14.72
C GLN A 26 6.72 0.34 13.83
N ARG A 27 7.59 1.22 14.35
CA ARG A 27 8.78 1.70 13.63
C ARG A 27 9.75 0.56 13.35
N ASP A 28 10.04 -0.28 14.33
CA ASP A 28 10.96 -1.40 14.17
C ASP A 28 10.38 -2.44 13.21
N TYR A 29 9.08 -2.69 13.24
CA TYR A 29 8.42 -3.56 12.28
C TYR A 29 8.58 -3.06 10.83
N PHE A 30 8.31 -1.77 10.61
CA PHE A 30 8.46 -1.17 9.27
C PHE A 30 9.92 -1.09 8.82
N ARG A 31 10.86 -0.82 9.73
CA ARG A 31 12.30 -0.88 9.42
C ARG A 31 12.73 -2.27 8.99
N ALA A 32 12.26 -3.30 9.67
CA ALA A 32 12.53 -4.69 9.26
C ALA A 32 11.96 -4.98 7.86
N GLN A 33 10.74 -4.51 7.57
CA GLN A 33 10.17 -4.62 6.22
C GLN A 33 11.03 -3.88 5.17
N ASN A 34 11.51 -2.69 5.49
CA ASN A 34 12.39 -1.93 4.59
C ASN A 34 13.71 -2.68 4.32
N PHE A 35 14.33 -3.27 5.34
CA PHE A 35 15.51 -4.12 5.16
C PHE A 35 15.25 -5.31 4.24
N VAL A 36 14.09 -5.96 4.36
CA VAL A 36 13.70 -7.06 3.43
C VAL A 36 13.60 -6.55 2.00
N LEU A 37 13.01 -5.38 1.77
CA LEU A 37 12.87 -4.79 0.43
C LEU A 37 14.24 -4.51 -0.23
N HIS A 38 15.27 -4.20 0.58
CA HIS A 38 16.63 -3.94 0.10
C HIS A 38 17.54 -5.19 0.12
N GLY A 39 16.99 -6.36 0.47
CA GLY A 39 17.75 -7.61 0.54
C GLY A 39 18.59 -7.80 1.79
N GLU A 40 18.50 -6.88 2.76
CA GLU A 40 19.23 -6.90 4.03
C GLU A 40 18.52 -7.80 5.06
N THR A 41 18.38 -9.08 4.71
CA THR A 41 17.59 -10.04 5.49
C THR A 41 18.10 -10.21 6.91
N ASP A 42 19.41 -10.23 7.13
CA ASP A 42 20.01 -10.44 8.46
C ASP A 42 19.65 -9.29 9.41
N SER A 43 19.64 -8.04 8.90
CA SER A 43 19.21 -6.88 9.66
C SER A 43 17.73 -6.95 10.03
N ALA A 44 16.88 -7.44 9.13
CA ALA A 44 15.45 -7.66 9.41
C ALA A 44 15.25 -8.75 10.47
N MET A 45 15.95 -9.87 10.35
CA MET A 45 15.86 -10.98 11.31
C MET A 45 16.29 -10.55 12.72
N ALA A 46 17.38 -9.79 12.86
CA ALA A 46 17.81 -9.26 14.15
C ALA A 46 16.74 -8.41 14.86
N ILE A 47 16.00 -7.61 14.09
CA ILE A 47 14.87 -6.84 14.64
C ILE A 47 13.73 -7.79 15.05
N TRP A 48 13.34 -8.75 14.20
CA TRP A 48 12.27 -9.68 14.53
C TRP A 48 12.60 -10.54 15.76
N GLU A 49 13.85 -10.98 15.91
CA GLU A 49 14.33 -11.71 17.09
C GLU A 49 14.22 -10.89 18.37
N SER A 50 14.54 -9.58 18.30
CA SER A 50 14.47 -8.69 19.47
C SER A 50 13.04 -8.48 19.98
N HIS A 51 12.03 -8.75 19.14
CA HIS A 51 10.60 -8.59 19.44
C HIS A 51 9.81 -9.89 19.28
N VAL A 52 10.45 -11.05 19.45
CA VAL A 52 9.83 -12.38 19.23
C VAL A 52 8.60 -12.66 20.11
N ASP A 53 8.41 -11.91 21.19
CA ASP A 53 7.23 -11.98 22.05
C ASP A 53 5.99 -11.29 21.44
N VAL A 54 6.16 -10.51 20.37
CA VAL A 54 5.09 -9.87 19.61
C VAL A 54 4.71 -10.76 18.43
N VAL A 55 3.44 -11.07 18.29
CA VAL A 55 2.94 -12.07 17.32
C VAL A 55 3.40 -11.77 15.90
N GLU A 56 3.27 -10.53 15.44
CA GLU A 56 3.58 -10.13 14.08
C GLU A 56 5.07 -10.30 13.74
N PHE A 57 5.95 -10.02 14.70
CA PHE A 57 7.40 -10.21 14.53
C PHE A 57 7.77 -11.70 14.55
N ALA A 58 7.20 -12.47 15.49
CA ALA A 58 7.41 -13.90 15.58
C ALA A 58 6.94 -14.62 14.29
N VAL A 59 5.83 -14.18 13.73
CA VAL A 59 5.28 -14.68 12.46
C VAL A 59 6.25 -14.42 11.30
N CYS A 60 6.76 -13.21 11.15
CA CYS A 60 7.72 -12.86 10.11
C CYS A 60 9.02 -13.65 10.25
N LEU A 61 9.55 -13.77 11.47
CA LEU A 61 10.77 -14.53 11.76
C LEU A 61 10.59 -16.01 11.42
N ALA A 62 9.50 -16.63 11.90
CA ALA A 62 9.22 -18.03 11.64
C ALA A 62 9.06 -18.32 10.14
N ASP A 63 8.32 -17.49 9.41
CA ASP A 63 8.14 -17.65 7.96
C ASP A 63 9.48 -17.51 7.20
N LYS A 64 10.36 -16.60 7.63
CA LYS A 64 11.68 -16.46 7.04
C LYS A 64 12.57 -17.68 7.31
N LEU A 65 12.62 -18.16 8.56
CA LEU A 65 13.37 -19.36 8.95
C LEU A 65 12.87 -20.61 8.22
N ILE A 66 11.56 -20.74 8.01
CA ILE A 66 10.97 -21.80 7.18
C ILE A 66 11.46 -21.68 5.73
N ALA A 67 11.46 -20.47 5.18
CA ALA A 67 11.89 -20.23 3.80
C ALA A 67 13.39 -20.50 3.57
N THR A 68 14.21 -20.35 4.61
CA THR A 68 15.65 -20.68 4.59
C THR A 68 15.97 -22.09 5.10
N GLU A 69 14.93 -22.87 5.40
CA GLU A 69 15.02 -24.27 5.88
C GLU A 69 15.73 -24.42 7.25
N ASP A 70 15.82 -23.33 8.02
CA ASP A 70 16.30 -23.40 9.41
C ASP A 70 15.14 -23.82 10.34
N TYR A 71 14.75 -25.07 10.18
CA TYR A 71 13.58 -25.63 10.87
C TYR A 71 13.77 -25.71 12.39
N SER A 72 15.01 -25.85 12.87
CA SER A 72 15.30 -25.91 14.31
C SER A 72 14.94 -24.60 14.99
N GLN A 73 15.47 -23.49 14.49
CA GLN A 73 15.17 -22.17 15.03
C GLN A 73 13.69 -21.79 14.81
N ALA A 74 13.11 -22.15 13.65
CA ALA A 74 11.71 -21.93 13.36
C ALA A 74 10.78 -22.61 14.40
N LEU A 75 11.10 -23.85 14.81
CA LEU A 75 10.35 -24.55 15.87
C LEU A 75 10.44 -23.83 17.20
N ASP A 76 11.61 -23.31 17.58
CA ASP A 76 11.77 -22.57 18.84
C ASP A 76 10.95 -21.29 18.86
N VAL A 77 10.90 -20.56 17.74
CA VAL A 77 10.01 -19.39 17.58
C VAL A 77 8.54 -19.80 17.67
N CYS A 78 8.14 -20.88 17.00
CA CYS A 78 6.76 -21.34 17.01
C CYS A 78 6.31 -21.82 18.42
N ARG A 79 7.20 -22.45 19.19
CA ARG A 79 6.89 -22.81 20.59
C ARG A 79 6.59 -21.60 21.48
N LYS A 80 7.31 -20.50 21.29
CA LYS A 80 6.99 -19.23 21.97
C LYS A 80 5.68 -18.67 21.49
N LEU A 81 5.44 -18.66 20.17
CA LEU A 81 4.21 -18.15 19.56
C LEU A 81 2.98 -18.94 19.97
N GLU A 82 3.11 -20.23 20.28
CA GLU A 82 1.97 -21.09 20.66
C GLU A 82 1.24 -20.59 21.91
N SER A 83 1.94 -19.94 22.83
CA SER A 83 1.34 -19.39 24.05
C SER A 83 0.47 -18.16 23.79
N THR A 84 0.76 -17.37 22.74
CA THR A 84 0.08 -16.11 22.42
C THR A 84 -0.87 -16.24 21.24
N ASN A 85 -0.50 -17.03 20.23
CA ASN A 85 -1.32 -17.29 19.05
C ASN A 85 -1.19 -18.75 18.60
N PRO A 86 -1.91 -19.69 19.26
CA PRO A 86 -1.82 -21.12 18.94
C PRO A 86 -2.10 -21.44 17.47
N SER A 87 -3.05 -20.74 16.84
CA SER A 87 -3.42 -21.01 15.45
C SER A 87 -2.29 -20.74 14.47
N GLU A 88 -1.61 -19.60 14.59
CA GLU A 88 -0.48 -19.25 13.72
C GLU A 88 0.75 -20.15 14.01
N ALA A 89 0.96 -20.52 15.28
CA ALA A 89 2.02 -21.45 15.67
C ALA A 89 1.80 -22.85 15.06
N GLN A 90 0.60 -23.41 15.23
CA GLN A 90 0.25 -24.75 14.76
C GLN A 90 0.38 -24.88 13.23
N PHE A 91 -0.06 -23.86 12.49
CA PHE A 91 0.08 -23.87 11.04
C PHE A 91 1.56 -23.89 10.59
N ARG A 92 2.41 -23.09 11.24
CA ARG A 92 3.84 -23.06 10.94
C ARG A 92 4.55 -24.33 11.38
N MET A 93 4.20 -24.89 12.54
CA MET A 93 4.72 -26.18 12.97
C MET A 93 4.36 -27.28 11.95
N ALA A 94 3.12 -27.29 11.42
CA ALA A 94 2.75 -28.22 10.36
C ALA A 94 3.63 -28.05 9.11
N ARG A 95 3.92 -26.83 8.69
CA ARG A 95 4.82 -26.56 7.56
C ARG A 95 6.26 -26.99 7.85
N ILE A 96 6.76 -26.69 9.04
CA ILE A 96 8.11 -27.07 9.46
C ILE A 96 8.29 -28.61 9.42
N TYR A 97 7.37 -29.34 10.05
CA TYR A 97 7.44 -30.79 10.05
C TYR A 97 7.27 -31.37 8.65
N ALA A 98 6.44 -30.77 7.79
CA ALA A 98 6.36 -31.14 6.39
C ALA A 98 7.69 -30.90 5.64
N GLY A 99 8.33 -29.75 5.87
CA GLY A 99 9.64 -29.42 5.30
C GLY A 99 10.73 -30.41 5.70
N MET A 100 10.69 -30.89 6.96
CA MET A 100 11.59 -31.92 7.49
C MET A 100 11.22 -33.34 7.03
N GLY A 101 10.08 -33.56 6.38
CA GLY A 101 9.60 -34.86 5.95
C GLY A 101 8.89 -35.69 7.03
N PHE A 102 8.58 -35.09 8.18
CA PHE A 102 7.85 -35.73 9.27
C PHE A 102 6.34 -35.62 9.04
N ALA A 103 5.78 -36.59 8.32
CA ALA A 103 4.39 -36.53 7.88
C ALA A 103 3.39 -36.64 9.02
N GLU A 104 3.62 -37.50 10.00
CA GLU A 104 2.73 -37.74 11.13
C GLU A 104 2.56 -36.46 11.97
N GLU A 105 3.65 -35.83 12.39
CA GLU A 105 3.65 -34.60 13.17
C GLU A 105 3.05 -33.43 12.37
N SER A 106 3.37 -33.38 11.07
CA SER A 106 2.82 -32.35 10.19
C SER A 106 1.29 -32.39 10.12
N VAL A 107 0.70 -33.56 9.86
CA VAL A 107 -0.76 -33.69 9.78
C VAL A 107 -1.44 -33.53 11.14
N GLU A 108 -0.78 -33.89 12.25
CA GLU A 108 -1.27 -33.63 13.59
C GLU A 108 -1.43 -32.14 13.85
N TYR A 109 -0.36 -31.35 13.61
CA TYR A 109 -0.41 -29.88 13.80
C TYR A 109 -1.36 -29.20 12.80
N LEU A 110 -1.41 -29.67 11.57
CA LEU A 110 -2.36 -29.17 10.58
C LEU A 110 -3.80 -29.44 11.04
N GLY A 111 -4.07 -30.62 11.58
CA GLY A 111 -5.38 -30.96 12.14
C GLY A 111 -5.81 -30.06 13.29
N LYS A 112 -4.89 -29.76 14.21
CA LYS A 112 -5.13 -28.80 15.31
C LYS A 112 -5.48 -27.41 14.75
N HIS A 113 -4.72 -26.95 13.78
CA HIS A 113 -4.97 -25.65 13.13
C HIS A 113 -6.34 -25.61 12.43
N LEU A 114 -6.69 -26.63 11.63
CA LEU A 114 -7.94 -26.68 10.88
C LEU A 114 -9.18 -26.82 11.78
N ALA A 115 -9.03 -27.35 12.99
CA ALA A 115 -10.10 -27.37 14.00
C ALA A 115 -10.33 -26.00 14.67
N GLY A 116 -9.44 -25.04 14.47
CA GLY A 116 -9.49 -23.71 15.05
C GLY A 116 -10.37 -22.73 14.26
N LYS A 117 -10.69 -21.58 14.90
CA LYS A 117 -11.53 -20.53 14.28
C LYS A 117 -10.87 -19.81 13.12
N ASN A 118 -9.55 -19.74 13.11
CA ASN A 118 -8.74 -19.01 12.11
C ASN A 118 -8.04 -19.98 11.15
N ALA A 119 -8.70 -21.09 10.83
CA ALA A 119 -8.17 -22.10 9.91
C ALA A 119 -7.89 -21.52 8.52
N LYS A 120 -6.72 -21.84 7.98
CA LYS A 120 -6.38 -21.50 6.59
C LYS A 120 -7.29 -22.28 5.64
N SER A 121 -7.65 -21.68 4.51
CA SER A 121 -8.42 -22.36 3.48
C SER A 121 -7.61 -23.49 2.81
N TYR A 122 -8.31 -24.44 2.18
CA TYR A 122 -7.65 -25.52 1.45
C TYR A 122 -6.62 -25.00 0.44
N SER A 123 -6.99 -23.97 -0.32
CA SER A 123 -6.09 -23.35 -1.30
C SER A 123 -4.85 -22.69 -0.67
N GLN A 124 -4.96 -22.17 0.55
CA GLN A 124 -3.79 -21.64 1.27
C GLN A 124 -2.88 -22.75 1.77
N VAL A 125 -3.44 -23.87 2.23
CA VAL A 125 -2.67 -25.02 2.70
C VAL A 125 -1.90 -25.65 1.55
N ILE A 126 -2.57 -26.04 0.46
CA ILE A 126 -1.93 -26.76 -0.65
C ILE A 126 -0.89 -25.95 -1.44
N ARG A 127 -0.90 -24.61 -1.31
CA ARG A 127 0.11 -23.73 -1.93
C ARG A 127 1.42 -23.66 -1.15
N CYS A 128 1.47 -24.16 0.07
CA CYS A 128 2.71 -24.18 0.84
C CYS A 128 3.60 -25.30 0.31
N LYS A 129 4.75 -24.90 -0.23
CA LYS A 129 5.69 -25.82 -0.88
C LYS A 129 6.20 -26.94 0.04
N GLU A 130 6.25 -26.66 1.34
CA GLU A 130 6.73 -27.60 2.35
C GLU A 130 5.90 -28.89 2.37
N PHE A 131 4.58 -28.81 2.12
CA PHE A 131 3.72 -29.99 2.06
C PHE A 131 3.98 -30.89 0.84
N GLU A 132 4.72 -30.40 -0.17
CA GLU A 132 5.12 -31.23 -1.30
C GLU A 132 6.01 -32.40 -0.86
N ASN A 133 6.79 -32.22 0.22
CA ASN A 133 7.68 -33.27 0.73
C ASN A 133 6.92 -34.46 1.32
N ILE A 134 5.67 -34.26 1.75
CA ILE A 134 4.86 -35.31 2.40
C ILE A 134 3.60 -35.67 1.61
N ASN A 135 3.29 -34.98 0.51
CA ASN A 135 2.02 -35.15 -0.23
C ASN A 135 1.78 -36.55 -0.80
N ARG A 136 2.82 -37.39 -0.87
CA ARG A 136 2.77 -38.79 -1.34
C ARG A 136 2.77 -39.81 -0.20
N THR A 137 2.88 -39.40 1.05
CA THR A 137 2.88 -40.30 2.20
C THR A 137 1.46 -40.84 2.50
N GLN A 138 1.39 -41.94 3.25
CA GLN A 138 0.11 -42.51 3.63
C GLN A 138 -0.63 -41.59 4.61
N GLU A 139 0.09 -40.99 5.56
CA GLU A 139 -0.43 -40.08 6.60
C GLU A 139 -1.12 -38.86 5.96
N TRP A 140 -0.53 -38.29 4.90
CA TRP A 140 -1.14 -37.18 4.16
C TRP A 140 -2.41 -37.60 3.43
N ARG A 141 -2.44 -38.78 2.81
CA ARG A 141 -3.66 -39.31 2.14
C ARG A 141 -4.75 -39.56 3.15
N ASP A 142 -4.45 -40.29 4.23
CA ASP A 142 -5.42 -40.62 5.29
C ASP A 142 -5.97 -39.34 5.94
N PHE A 143 -5.13 -38.31 6.08
CA PHE A 143 -5.55 -37.02 6.62
C PHE A 143 -6.66 -36.39 5.77
N TRP A 144 -6.55 -36.46 4.44
CA TRP A 144 -7.53 -35.86 3.53
C TRP A 144 -8.71 -36.79 3.17
N GLU A 145 -8.66 -38.07 3.52
CA GLU A 145 -9.82 -38.97 3.40
C GLU A 145 -10.99 -38.51 4.30
N THR A 146 -10.68 -37.86 5.43
CA THR A 146 -11.69 -37.23 6.28
C THR A 146 -11.96 -35.81 5.77
N PRO A 147 -13.19 -35.44 5.40
CA PRO A 147 -13.52 -34.07 5.00
C PRO A 147 -13.13 -33.05 6.07
N ARG A 148 -12.21 -32.16 5.74
CA ARG A 148 -11.71 -31.10 6.64
C ARG A 148 -12.41 -29.78 6.42
N TYR A 149 -13.02 -29.61 5.28
CA TYR A 149 -13.73 -28.42 4.87
C TYR A 149 -15.19 -28.79 4.54
N SER A 150 -16.09 -27.86 4.81
CA SER A 150 -17.47 -28.01 4.38
C SER A 150 -17.59 -27.75 2.87
N LYS A 151 -18.66 -28.25 2.26
CA LYS A 151 -18.98 -27.93 0.85
C LYS A 151 -19.05 -26.43 0.59
N SER A 152 -19.45 -25.66 1.60
CA SER A 152 -19.45 -24.19 1.51
C SER A 152 -18.05 -23.62 1.45
N ASP A 153 -17.09 -24.20 2.21
CA ASP A 153 -15.69 -23.72 2.19
C ASP A 153 -15.03 -23.99 0.84
N GLU A 154 -15.33 -25.13 0.21
CA GLU A 154 -14.89 -25.42 -1.16
C GLU A 154 -15.45 -24.42 -2.17
N THR A 155 -16.76 -24.15 -2.10
CA THR A 155 -17.41 -23.14 -2.95
C THR A 155 -16.80 -21.75 -2.76
N PHE A 156 -16.48 -21.39 -1.52
CA PHE A 156 -15.84 -20.09 -1.23
C PHE A 156 -14.39 -20.03 -1.74
N ALA A 157 -13.66 -21.14 -1.67
CA ALA A 157 -12.30 -21.22 -2.22
C ALA A 157 -12.32 -21.05 -3.76
N ASP A 158 -13.27 -21.68 -4.44
CA ASP A 158 -13.46 -21.53 -5.88
C ASP A 158 -13.83 -20.09 -6.27
N ALA A 159 -14.73 -19.46 -5.52
CA ALA A 159 -15.09 -18.06 -5.73
C ALA A 159 -13.88 -17.12 -5.48
N GLU A 160 -13.12 -17.35 -4.42
CA GLU A 160 -11.88 -16.59 -4.11
C GLU A 160 -10.85 -16.70 -5.23
N TYR A 161 -10.65 -17.91 -5.75
CA TYR A 161 -9.76 -18.13 -6.88
C TYR A 161 -10.20 -17.34 -8.12
N ASN A 162 -11.48 -17.41 -8.47
CA ASN A 162 -12.01 -16.68 -9.63
C ASN A 162 -11.92 -15.16 -9.44
N ILE A 163 -12.17 -14.63 -8.24
CA ILE A 163 -11.93 -13.21 -7.91
C ILE A 163 -10.48 -12.84 -8.14
N SER A 164 -9.54 -13.68 -7.71
CA SER A 164 -8.10 -13.43 -7.88
C SER A 164 -7.66 -13.43 -9.34
N CYS A 165 -8.37 -14.15 -10.20
CA CYS A 165 -8.15 -14.20 -11.64
C CYS A 165 -8.90 -13.09 -12.41
N GLY A 166 -9.68 -12.24 -11.73
CA GLY A 166 -10.50 -11.21 -12.39
C GLY A 166 -11.82 -11.71 -12.98
N ASN A 167 -12.18 -12.98 -12.77
CA ASN A 167 -13.41 -13.60 -13.25
C ASN A 167 -14.61 -13.30 -12.32
N TYR A 168 -14.89 -12.02 -12.11
CA TYR A 168 -15.82 -11.57 -11.07
C TYR A 168 -17.27 -12.04 -11.29
N ASP A 169 -17.79 -12.00 -12.51
CA ASP A 169 -19.15 -12.45 -12.80
C ASP A 169 -19.29 -13.95 -12.54
N TYR A 170 -18.31 -14.76 -12.94
CA TYR A 170 -18.31 -16.19 -12.65
C TYR A 170 -18.19 -16.49 -11.14
N ALA A 171 -17.41 -15.72 -10.42
CA ALA A 171 -17.36 -15.84 -8.95
C ALA A 171 -18.73 -15.56 -8.31
N ILE A 172 -19.50 -14.59 -8.83
CA ILE A 172 -20.86 -14.30 -8.38
C ILE A 172 -21.77 -15.50 -8.65
N GLU A 173 -21.71 -16.12 -9.84
CA GLU A 173 -22.50 -17.32 -10.18
C GLU A 173 -22.19 -18.48 -9.21
N ILE A 174 -20.92 -18.72 -8.89
CA ILE A 174 -20.51 -19.73 -7.89
C ILE A 174 -21.15 -19.42 -6.53
N LEU A 175 -21.09 -18.16 -6.10
CA LEU A 175 -21.65 -17.72 -4.82
C LEU A 175 -23.19 -17.80 -4.80
N ASP A 176 -23.87 -17.57 -5.93
CA ASP A 176 -25.32 -17.71 -6.05
C ASP A 176 -25.78 -19.17 -5.86
N GLY A 177 -24.95 -20.12 -6.31
CA GLY A 177 -25.15 -21.55 -6.09
C GLY A 177 -24.93 -22.02 -4.65
N ALA A 178 -24.24 -21.23 -3.83
CA ALA A 178 -23.96 -21.57 -2.44
C ALA A 178 -25.20 -21.41 -1.55
N ASN A 179 -25.75 -22.52 -1.07
CA ASN A 179 -26.96 -22.51 -0.21
C ASN A 179 -26.65 -22.22 1.26
N THR A 180 -25.83 -21.18 1.52
CA THR A 180 -25.44 -20.80 2.89
C THR A 180 -25.50 -19.29 3.09
N LYS A 181 -26.05 -18.87 4.24
CA LYS A 181 -26.01 -17.47 4.68
C LYS A 181 -24.81 -17.31 5.62
N SER A 182 -23.67 -16.88 5.05
CA SER A 182 -22.44 -16.68 5.78
C SER A 182 -21.93 -15.27 5.57
N TRP A 183 -21.30 -14.67 6.59
CA TRP A 183 -20.61 -13.40 6.43
C TRP A 183 -19.51 -13.49 5.34
N LYS A 184 -18.82 -14.64 5.23
CA LYS A 184 -17.78 -14.89 4.24
C LYS A 184 -18.34 -14.84 2.81
N ARG A 185 -19.54 -15.39 2.58
CA ARG A 185 -20.24 -15.27 1.30
C ARG A 185 -20.45 -13.80 0.92
N ASN A 186 -20.99 -13.00 1.84
CA ASN A 186 -21.25 -11.59 1.60
C ASN A 186 -19.96 -10.80 1.36
N TYR A 187 -18.91 -11.13 2.09
CA TYR A 187 -17.56 -10.56 1.91
C TYR A 187 -17.02 -10.86 0.50
N LEU A 188 -17.16 -12.10 0.00
CA LEU A 188 -16.73 -12.48 -1.34
C LEU A 188 -17.56 -11.80 -2.43
N TYR A 189 -18.88 -11.66 -2.24
CA TYR A 189 -19.70 -10.83 -3.14
C TYR A 189 -19.20 -9.39 -3.18
N ALA A 190 -18.88 -8.80 -2.02
CA ALA A 190 -18.35 -7.43 -1.96
C ALA A 190 -17.03 -7.32 -2.72
N LYS A 191 -16.14 -8.31 -2.62
CA LYS A 191 -14.89 -8.35 -3.41
C LYS A 191 -15.15 -8.43 -4.91
N ALA A 192 -16.08 -9.29 -5.34
CA ALA A 192 -16.43 -9.44 -6.73
C ALA A 192 -17.09 -8.17 -7.30
N TYR A 193 -18.06 -7.58 -6.59
CA TYR A 193 -18.68 -6.32 -6.99
C TYR A 193 -17.70 -5.15 -7.00
N TYR A 194 -16.73 -5.13 -6.07
CA TYR A 194 -15.65 -4.15 -6.08
C TYR A 194 -14.79 -4.27 -7.33
N GLY A 195 -14.42 -5.49 -7.73
CA GLY A 195 -13.69 -5.75 -8.97
C GLY A 195 -14.44 -5.35 -10.25
N LEU A 196 -15.78 -5.39 -10.21
CA LEU A 196 -16.67 -4.90 -11.27
C LEU A 196 -16.96 -3.39 -11.18
N GLU A 197 -16.33 -2.66 -10.27
CA GLU A 197 -16.57 -1.24 -9.97
C GLU A 197 -18.03 -0.92 -9.56
N LYS A 198 -18.80 -1.93 -9.17
CA LYS A 198 -20.17 -1.81 -8.68
C LYS A 198 -20.20 -1.47 -7.17
N TYR A 199 -19.64 -0.31 -6.82
CA TYR A 199 -19.34 0.08 -5.43
C TYR A 199 -20.55 0.09 -4.50
N ALA A 200 -21.71 0.55 -4.97
CA ALA A 200 -22.93 0.56 -4.16
C ALA A 200 -23.41 -0.86 -3.79
N GLN A 201 -23.28 -1.81 -4.72
CA GLN A 201 -23.60 -3.22 -4.46
C GLN A 201 -22.59 -3.85 -3.52
N ALA A 202 -21.31 -3.54 -3.71
CA ALA A 202 -20.23 -4.01 -2.82
C ALA A 202 -20.45 -3.54 -1.37
N LEU A 203 -20.76 -2.26 -1.14
CA LEU A 203 -21.05 -1.74 0.20
C LEU A 203 -22.27 -2.40 0.83
N LYS A 204 -23.34 -2.61 0.03
CA LYS A 204 -24.54 -3.30 0.50
C LYS A 204 -24.25 -4.72 0.97
N CYS A 205 -23.35 -5.45 0.33
CA CYS A 205 -22.93 -6.78 0.76
C CYS A 205 -22.18 -6.76 2.10
N LEU A 206 -21.54 -5.65 2.46
CA LEU A 206 -20.85 -5.48 3.76
C LEU A 206 -21.75 -4.95 4.87
N GLU A 207 -23.01 -4.60 4.59
CA GLU A 207 -23.98 -4.20 5.60
C GLU A 207 -24.26 -5.37 6.57
N GLY A 208 -24.22 -5.07 7.87
CA GLY A 208 -24.49 -6.08 8.91
C GLY A 208 -23.35 -7.06 9.19
N ILE A 209 -22.25 -7.01 8.44
CA ILE A 209 -21.04 -7.75 8.84
C ILE A 209 -20.37 -7.01 9.99
N ASN A 210 -20.13 -7.73 11.11
CA ASN A 210 -19.48 -7.13 12.28
C ASN A 210 -18.04 -6.70 11.94
N SER A 211 -17.80 -5.41 12.00
CA SER A 211 -16.64 -4.73 11.42
C SER A 211 -15.40 -4.70 12.30
N LYS A 212 -15.13 -5.75 13.07
CA LYS A 212 -13.84 -5.87 13.78
C LYS A 212 -12.81 -6.69 13.02
N ASP A 213 -13.21 -7.32 11.92
CA ASP A 213 -12.33 -8.07 11.05
C ASP A 213 -11.55 -7.10 10.15
N VAL A 214 -10.23 -7.21 10.18
CA VAL A 214 -9.31 -6.34 9.43
C VAL A 214 -9.61 -6.38 7.93
N GLU A 215 -9.86 -7.58 7.37
CA GLU A 215 -10.12 -7.74 5.95
C GLU A 215 -11.42 -7.03 5.51
N VAL A 216 -12.46 -7.11 6.34
CA VAL A 216 -13.75 -6.46 6.08
C VAL A 216 -13.61 -4.94 6.13
N VAL A 217 -12.91 -4.41 7.15
CA VAL A 217 -12.67 -2.97 7.30
C VAL A 217 -11.80 -2.44 6.15
N ALA A 218 -10.75 -3.18 5.78
CA ALA A 218 -9.87 -2.81 4.67
C ALA A 218 -10.60 -2.81 3.32
N LEU A 219 -11.47 -3.81 3.07
CA LEU A 219 -12.28 -3.84 1.87
C LEU A 219 -13.28 -2.68 1.83
N ARG A 220 -13.98 -2.40 2.94
CA ARG A 220 -14.90 -1.27 3.05
C ARG A 220 -14.17 0.05 2.77
N PHE A 221 -13.02 0.28 3.40
CA PHE A 221 -12.20 1.46 3.18
C PHE A 221 -11.83 1.65 1.70
N ARG A 222 -11.37 0.56 1.04
CA ARG A 222 -11.04 0.61 -0.39
C ARG A 222 -12.24 0.94 -1.26
N ILE A 223 -13.41 0.35 -0.99
CA ILE A 223 -14.64 0.61 -1.75
C ILE A 223 -15.06 2.08 -1.56
N GLU A 224 -15.09 2.58 -0.33
CA GLU A 224 -15.45 3.97 -0.01
C GLU A 224 -14.50 4.96 -0.67
N LYS A 225 -13.18 4.70 -0.64
CA LYS A 225 -12.16 5.49 -1.32
C LYS A 225 -12.38 5.50 -2.83
N SER A 226 -12.55 4.35 -3.46
CA SER A 226 -12.72 4.22 -4.91
C SER A 226 -14.05 4.79 -5.42
N SER A 227 -15.10 4.75 -4.60
CA SER A 227 -16.41 5.36 -4.93
C SER A 227 -16.44 6.89 -4.75
N GLY A 228 -15.32 7.49 -4.28
CA GLY A 228 -15.24 8.93 -3.99
C GLY A 228 -15.96 9.35 -2.70
N ASN A 229 -16.41 8.39 -1.88
CA ASN A 229 -17.06 8.69 -0.60
C ASN A 229 -16.03 8.95 0.49
N TYR A 230 -15.23 10.00 0.30
CA TYR A 230 -14.08 10.29 1.15
C TYR A 230 -14.44 10.60 2.60
N ALA A 231 -15.68 11.04 2.87
CA ALA A 231 -16.13 11.29 4.24
C ALA A 231 -16.24 9.99 5.05
N LEU A 232 -16.84 8.94 4.47
CA LEU A 232 -16.90 7.63 5.10
C LEU A 232 -15.53 6.96 5.10
N ALA A 233 -14.80 7.00 3.98
CA ALA A 233 -13.44 6.46 3.89
C ALA A 233 -12.50 7.04 4.96
N TYR A 234 -12.67 8.31 5.35
CA TYR A 234 -11.89 8.93 6.42
C TYR A 234 -12.16 8.26 7.79
N GLU A 235 -13.41 8.02 8.15
CA GLU A 235 -13.74 7.37 9.43
C GLU A 235 -13.36 5.88 9.42
N THR A 236 -13.61 5.18 8.32
CA THR A 236 -13.21 3.77 8.16
C THR A 236 -11.69 3.64 8.15
N GLY A 237 -10.97 4.56 7.50
CA GLY A 237 -9.50 4.57 7.46
C GLY A 237 -8.87 4.78 8.83
N LYS A 238 -9.43 5.66 9.68
CA LYS A 238 -8.97 5.80 11.08
C LYS A 238 -9.13 4.49 11.86
N THR A 239 -10.24 3.80 11.65
CA THR A 239 -10.46 2.49 12.26
C THR A 239 -9.46 1.47 11.75
N LEU A 240 -9.21 1.44 10.44
CA LEU A 240 -8.24 0.55 9.81
C LEU A 240 -6.82 0.77 10.36
N LEU A 241 -6.38 2.02 10.45
CA LEU A 241 -5.05 2.35 11.03
C LEU A 241 -4.89 1.91 12.50
N ALA A 242 -6.00 1.82 13.24
CA ALA A 242 -5.97 1.37 14.63
C ALA A 242 -5.88 -0.14 14.77
N ILE A 243 -6.56 -0.91 13.89
CA ILE A 243 -6.64 -2.37 13.97
C ILE A 243 -5.57 -3.08 13.14
N ASP A 244 -5.15 -2.49 12.02
CA ASP A 244 -4.11 -3.02 11.10
C ASP A 244 -2.85 -2.13 11.17
N ARG A 245 -2.33 -1.99 12.37
CA ARG A 245 -1.27 -1.03 12.69
C ARG A 245 0.08 -1.34 12.05
N TYR A 246 0.30 -2.59 11.64
CA TYR A 246 1.55 -3.06 11.04
C TYR A 246 1.52 -3.08 9.50
N ASN A 247 0.51 -2.53 8.90
CA ASN A 247 0.41 -2.37 7.45
C ASN A 247 0.73 -0.91 7.06
N ALA A 248 1.96 -0.68 6.61
CA ALA A 248 2.44 0.66 6.28
C ALA A 248 1.67 1.29 5.11
N GLU A 249 1.21 0.50 4.13
CA GLU A 249 0.47 1.01 2.98
C GLU A 249 -0.83 1.72 3.38
N ASN A 250 -1.45 1.31 4.50
CA ASN A 250 -2.63 1.98 5.02
C ASN A 250 -2.37 3.46 5.35
N LEU A 251 -1.12 3.84 5.67
CA LEU A 251 -0.74 5.24 5.92
C LEU A 251 -0.84 6.06 4.63
N LEU A 252 -0.34 5.53 3.51
CA LEU A 252 -0.39 6.21 2.21
C LEU A 252 -1.82 6.27 1.66
N ASP A 253 -2.55 5.17 1.77
CA ASP A 253 -3.96 5.11 1.35
C ASP A 253 -4.82 6.11 2.14
N PHE A 254 -4.57 6.24 3.43
CA PHE A 254 -5.27 7.22 4.26
C PHE A 254 -4.83 8.65 3.97
N ALA A 255 -3.56 8.89 3.68
CA ALA A 255 -3.06 10.20 3.24
C ALA A 255 -3.76 10.65 1.94
N GLU A 256 -4.02 9.72 1.01
CA GLU A 256 -4.78 10.01 -0.21
C GLU A 256 -6.22 10.44 0.08
N VAL A 257 -6.90 9.80 1.03
CA VAL A 257 -8.23 10.20 1.49
C VAL A 257 -8.19 11.58 2.13
N CYS A 258 -7.20 11.85 2.99
CA CYS A 258 -7.00 13.18 3.59
C CYS A 258 -6.78 14.26 2.51
N LYS A 259 -5.96 13.96 1.49
CA LYS A 259 -5.73 14.85 0.32
C LYS A 259 -7.04 15.17 -0.39
N SER A 260 -7.87 14.15 -0.65
CA SER A 260 -9.16 14.30 -1.33
C SER A 260 -10.15 15.15 -0.52
N GLN A 261 -10.01 15.17 0.80
CA GLN A 261 -10.75 16.07 1.71
C GLN A 261 -10.08 17.44 1.91
N LYS A 262 -9.02 17.76 1.16
CA LYS A 262 -8.22 18.99 1.29
C LYS A 262 -7.54 19.15 2.66
N LYS A 263 -7.37 18.08 3.41
CA LYS A 263 -6.65 18.04 4.70
C LYS A 263 -5.15 17.81 4.47
N TYR A 264 -4.51 18.72 3.74
CA TYR A 264 -3.16 18.51 3.20
C TYR A 264 -2.10 18.33 4.29
N LEU A 265 -2.16 19.11 5.36
CA LEU A 265 -1.23 18.98 6.49
C LEU A 265 -1.40 17.65 7.24
N GLU A 266 -2.63 17.15 7.33
CA GLU A 266 -2.89 15.82 7.90
C GLU A 266 -2.37 14.71 6.98
N ALA A 267 -2.60 14.81 5.68
CA ALA A 267 -2.05 13.90 4.69
C ALA A 267 -0.53 13.83 4.78
N ARG A 268 0.17 14.99 4.84
CA ARG A 268 1.63 15.07 5.01
C ARG A 268 2.13 14.42 6.30
N ARG A 269 1.36 14.43 7.38
CA ARG A 269 1.75 13.69 8.60
C ARG A 269 1.77 12.18 8.37
N TYR A 270 0.85 11.64 7.58
CA TYR A 270 0.81 10.21 7.29
C TYR A 270 1.88 9.79 6.27
N THR A 271 2.12 10.58 5.22
CA THR A 271 3.24 10.34 4.30
C THR A 271 4.58 10.44 5.02
N GLY A 272 4.77 11.45 5.88
CA GLY A 272 5.98 11.61 6.69
C GLY A 272 6.23 10.44 7.65
N ARG A 273 5.17 9.87 8.26
CA ARG A 273 5.27 8.64 9.07
C ARG A 273 5.75 7.44 8.25
N TYR A 274 5.24 7.32 7.03
CA TYR A 274 5.70 6.27 6.11
C TYR A 274 7.16 6.48 5.73
N LEU A 275 7.55 7.69 5.35
CA LEU A 275 8.91 8.05 4.93
C LEU A 275 9.96 7.91 6.06
N GLN A 276 9.57 8.00 7.32
CA GLN A 276 10.48 7.71 8.45
C GLN A 276 11.02 6.28 8.42
N CYS A 277 10.29 5.35 7.81
CA CYS A 277 10.65 3.94 7.74
C CYS A 277 11.05 3.49 6.34
N PHE A 278 10.58 4.19 5.31
CA PHE A 278 10.82 3.94 3.90
C PHE A 278 11.29 5.23 3.21
N PRO A 279 12.48 5.75 3.55
CA PRO A 279 12.93 7.08 3.12
C PRO A 279 13.06 7.21 1.61
N ASP A 280 13.37 6.11 0.90
CA ASP A 280 13.60 6.09 -0.55
C ASP A 280 12.35 5.68 -1.34
N SER A 281 11.17 5.64 -0.69
CA SER A 281 9.93 5.30 -1.37
C SER A 281 9.51 6.39 -2.35
N GLU A 282 9.77 6.18 -3.63
CA GLU A 282 9.42 7.09 -4.73
C GLU A 282 7.94 7.50 -4.68
N LYS A 283 7.04 6.52 -4.48
CA LYS A 283 5.59 6.76 -4.35
C LYS A 283 5.27 7.73 -3.21
N ALA A 284 5.88 7.53 -2.04
CA ALA A 284 5.60 8.35 -0.86
C ALA A 284 6.22 9.74 -0.98
N LEU A 285 7.47 9.85 -1.46
CA LEU A 285 8.13 11.12 -1.72
C LEU A 285 7.36 11.96 -2.75
N PHE A 286 6.92 11.35 -3.85
CA PHE A 286 6.13 12.06 -4.85
C PHE A 286 4.77 12.51 -4.31
N MET A 287 4.13 11.67 -3.49
CA MET A 287 2.88 12.05 -2.82
C MET A 287 3.11 13.23 -1.88
N ASP A 288 4.17 13.21 -1.06
CA ASP A 288 4.46 14.27 -0.10
C ASP A 288 4.85 15.58 -0.79
N SER A 289 5.66 15.52 -1.87
CA SER A 289 5.99 16.68 -2.70
C SER A 289 4.72 17.37 -3.25
N ARG A 290 3.77 16.58 -3.77
CA ARG A 290 2.48 17.12 -4.24
C ARG A 290 1.64 17.71 -3.12
N LEU A 291 1.65 17.09 -1.93
CA LEU A 291 0.95 17.60 -0.74
C LEU A 291 1.60 18.88 -0.23
N ALA A 292 2.92 18.98 -0.31
CA ALA A 292 3.68 20.17 0.04
C ALA A 292 3.26 21.35 -0.86
N LEU A 293 3.17 21.15 -2.17
CA LEU A 293 2.66 22.17 -3.10
C LEU A 293 1.22 22.59 -2.78
N LEU A 294 0.35 21.62 -2.50
CA LEU A 294 -1.06 21.90 -2.15
C LEU A 294 -1.21 22.64 -0.80
N SER A 295 -0.19 22.58 0.06
CA SER A 295 -0.11 23.33 1.32
C SER A 295 0.80 24.58 1.22
N GLU A 296 1.10 25.02 0.00
CA GLU A 296 1.89 26.23 -0.31
C GLU A 296 3.34 26.18 0.21
N ASN A 297 3.87 24.99 0.48
CA ASN A 297 5.26 24.77 0.90
C ASN A 297 6.11 24.27 -0.27
N LYS A 298 6.55 25.21 -1.13
CA LYS A 298 7.32 24.91 -2.33
C LYS A 298 8.74 24.43 -2.02
N ASP A 299 9.32 24.89 -0.91
CA ASP A 299 10.69 24.52 -0.54
C ASP A 299 10.79 23.03 -0.16
N ASP A 300 9.88 22.54 0.66
CA ASP A 300 9.81 21.11 0.97
C ASP A 300 9.57 20.27 -0.29
N ALA A 301 8.62 20.70 -1.15
CA ALA A 301 8.34 20.02 -2.41
C ALA A 301 9.58 19.93 -3.31
N LEU A 302 10.38 21.01 -3.35
CA LEU A 302 11.62 21.06 -4.15
C LEU A 302 12.67 20.07 -3.63
N VAL A 303 12.84 19.97 -2.31
CA VAL A 303 13.78 19.03 -1.69
C VAL A 303 13.38 17.58 -2.02
N GLU A 304 12.13 17.22 -1.81
CA GLU A 304 11.65 15.86 -2.00
C GLU A 304 11.67 15.42 -3.47
N ILE A 305 11.22 16.28 -4.39
CA ILE A 305 11.24 15.95 -5.82
C ILE A 305 12.67 15.87 -6.36
N SER A 306 13.60 16.68 -5.84
CA SER A 306 15.01 16.59 -6.21
C SER A 306 15.63 15.28 -5.75
N HIS A 307 15.30 14.82 -4.54
CA HIS A 307 15.73 13.51 -4.04
C HIS A 307 15.26 12.36 -4.95
N ILE A 308 14.01 12.39 -5.43
CA ILE A 308 13.50 11.38 -6.37
C ILE A 308 14.31 11.40 -7.68
N ILE A 309 14.56 12.58 -8.24
CA ILE A 309 15.26 12.71 -9.51
C ILE A 309 16.70 12.22 -9.43
N GLU A 310 17.39 12.44 -8.30
CA GLU A 310 18.75 11.94 -8.07
C GLU A 310 18.84 10.42 -8.11
N HIS A 311 17.78 9.71 -7.68
CA HIS A 311 17.74 8.24 -7.61
C HIS A 311 17.01 7.59 -8.77
N ASN A 312 16.02 8.27 -9.35
CA ASN A 312 15.21 7.79 -10.47
C ASN A 312 14.81 8.94 -11.40
N SER A 313 15.50 9.11 -12.51
CA SER A 313 15.26 10.16 -13.48
C SER A 313 14.46 9.74 -14.71
N SER A 314 13.73 8.62 -14.66
CA SER A 314 13.02 8.10 -15.85
C SER A 314 11.61 8.66 -16.04
N ASN A 315 10.98 9.22 -14.99
CA ASN A 315 9.62 9.71 -15.06
C ASN A 315 9.59 11.22 -15.39
N PRO A 316 9.03 11.63 -16.54
CA PRO A 316 8.96 13.05 -16.92
C PRO A 316 8.17 13.92 -15.94
N GLU A 317 7.20 13.36 -15.20
CA GLU A 317 6.38 14.12 -14.23
C GLU A 317 7.22 14.76 -13.13
N TYR A 318 8.34 14.14 -12.75
CA TYR A 318 9.22 14.68 -11.71
C TYR A 318 9.93 15.94 -12.17
N PHE A 319 10.46 15.92 -13.40
CA PHE A 319 11.08 17.10 -14.02
C PHE A 319 10.04 18.20 -14.25
N VAL A 320 8.85 17.84 -14.71
CA VAL A 320 7.76 18.83 -14.88
C VAL A 320 7.47 19.52 -13.55
N MET A 321 7.27 18.75 -12.49
CA MET A 321 6.94 19.29 -11.17
C MET A 321 8.05 20.19 -10.62
N ARG A 322 9.32 19.77 -10.72
CA ARG A 322 10.45 20.58 -10.25
C ARG A 322 10.64 21.82 -11.13
N GLY A 323 10.51 21.66 -12.43
CA GLY A 323 10.58 22.77 -13.38
C GLY A 323 9.50 23.84 -13.15
N GLU A 324 8.27 23.42 -12.78
CA GLU A 324 7.21 24.36 -12.41
C GLU A 324 7.52 25.12 -11.11
N ILE A 325 8.12 24.46 -10.11
CA ILE A 325 8.57 25.14 -8.90
C ILE A 325 9.67 26.16 -9.22
N TYR A 326 10.67 25.79 -10.04
CA TYR A 326 11.71 26.71 -10.49
C TYR A 326 11.13 27.87 -11.31
N TYR A 327 10.14 27.59 -12.16
CA TYR A 327 9.42 28.61 -12.94
C TYR A 327 8.74 29.63 -12.01
N ASP A 328 8.06 29.17 -10.99
CA ASP A 328 7.41 30.02 -9.99
C ASP A 328 8.41 30.84 -9.15
N TYR A 329 9.64 30.36 -8.99
CA TYR A 329 10.74 31.11 -8.37
C TYR A 329 11.52 32.00 -9.35
N GLU A 330 11.05 32.12 -10.62
CA GLU A 330 11.72 32.87 -11.66
C GLU A 330 13.14 32.38 -12.00
N MET A 331 13.44 31.11 -11.63
CA MET A 331 14.73 30.44 -11.92
C MET A 331 14.70 29.83 -13.34
N TRP A 332 14.62 30.71 -14.36
CA TRP A 332 14.33 30.33 -15.75
C TRP A 332 15.29 29.29 -16.34
N ASP A 333 16.57 29.34 -15.95
CA ASP A 333 17.58 28.39 -16.44
C ASP A 333 17.32 26.98 -15.93
N LEU A 334 17.02 26.84 -14.64
CA LEU A 334 16.72 25.56 -13.99
C LEU A 334 15.39 25.00 -14.48
N ALA A 335 14.37 25.87 -14.59
CA ALA A 335 13.08 25.48 -15.14
C ALA A 335 13.20 24.97 -16.58
N ALA A 336 13.93 25.70 -17.43
CA ALA A 336 14.16 25.30 -18.82
C ALA A 336 14.94 23.99 -18.95
N TYR A 337 15.88 23.73 -18.03
CA TYR A 337 16.60 22.47 -17.99
C TYR A 337 15.65 21.31 -17.70
N ASP A 338 14.86 21.43 -16.66
CA ASP A 338 13.91 20.37 -16.26
C ASP A 338 12.83 20.15 -17.32
N PHE A 339 12.28 21.22 -17.90
CA PHE A 339 11.33 21.09 -19.03
C PHE A 339 11.97 20.45 -20.25
N SER A 340 13.27 20.65 -20.49
CA SER A 340 13.94 19.97 -21.62
C SER A 340 14.03 18.46 -21.36
N MET A 341 14.34 18.03 -20.15
CA MET A 341 14.38 16.61 -19.77
C MET A 341 13.00 15.93 -19.94
N ALA A 342 11.94 16.64 -19.57
CA ALA A 342 10.58 16.13 -19.76
C ALA A 342 10.19 16.09 -21.26
N LEU A 343 10.57 17.10 -22.05
CA LEU A 343 10.30 17.16 -23.49
C LEU A 343 11.09 16.13 -24.30
N ASP A 344 12.23 15.65 -23.83
CA ASP A 344 12.97 14.55 -24.46
C ASP A 344 12.13 13.26 -24.46
N ILE A 345 11.25 13.09 -23.48
CA ILE A 345 10.35 11.93 -23.34
C ILE A 345 8.99 12.21 -23.98
N THR A 346 8.46 13.42 -23.80
CA THR A 346 7.13 13.85 -24.28
C THR A 346 7.24 15.09 -25.18
N PRO A 347 7.85 14.96 -26.37
CA PRO A 347 8.24 16.11 -27.18
C PRO A 347 7.07 16.98 -27.66
N ASP A 348 5.89 16.41 -27.82
CA ASP A 348 4.71 17.11 -28.37
C ASP A 348 3.75 17.62 -27.28
N ASP A 349 4.16 17.58 -25.98
CA ASP A 349 3.35 18.16 -24.93
C ASP A 349 3.23 19.69 -25.12
N ALA A 350 2.00 20.13 -25.41
CA ALA A 350 1.73 21.53 -25.72
C ALA A 350 1.95 22.44 -24.51
N ARG A 351 1.64 21.99 -23.30
CA ARG A 351 1.84 22.77 -22.06
C ARG A 351 3.32 22.94 -21.77
N LEU A 352 4.10 21.88 -21.87
CA LEU A 352 5.55 21.94 -21.63
C LEU A 352 6.25 22.81 -22.69
N ASN A 353 5.89 22.68 -23.95
CA ASN A 353 6.41 23.58 -25.02
C ASN A 353 6.03 25.04 -24.74
N TYR A 354 4.82 25.33 -24.24
CA TYR A 354 4.45 26.69 -23.83
C TYR A 354 5.33 27.21 -22.68
N LEU A 355 5.49 26.45 -21.60
CA LEU A 355 6.32 26.82 -20.43
C LEU A 355 7.80 26.99 -20.82
N MET A 356 8.33 26.11 -21.68
CA MET A 356 9.66 26.24 -22.23
C MET A 356 9.81 27.54 -23.04
N GLY A 357 8.82 27.88 -23.88
CA GLY A 357 8.78 29.15 -24.60
C GLY A 357 8.82 30.36 -23.67
N MET A 358 8.06 30.32 -22.57
CA MET A 358 8.08 31.37 -21.54
C MET A 358 9.46 31.49 -20.88
N CYS A 359 10.10 30.38 -20.48
CA CYS A 359 11.44 30.39 -19.94
C CYS A 359 12.43 31.05 -20.93
N ARG A 360 12.38 30.67 -22.21
CA ARG A 360 13.26 31.23 -23.26
C ARG A 360 13.01 32.72 -23.50
N TYR A 361 11.77 33.17 -23.38
CA TYR A 361 11.42 34.59 -23.46
C TYR A 361 12.05 35.39 -22.31
N TYR A 362 11.92 34.92 -21.06
CA TYR A 362 12.51 35.60 -19.91
C TYR A 362 14.04 35.54 -19.89
N GLN A 363 14.65 34.56 -20.58
CA GLN A 363 16.09 34.51 -20.85
C GLN A 363 16.52 35.40 -22.03
N ALA A 364 15.64 36.21 -22.58
CA ALA A 364 15.86 37.04 -23.77
C ALA A 364 16.33 36.25 -25.02
N THR A 365 16.00 34.96 -25.12
CA THR A 365 16.28 34.09 -26.27
C THR A 365 15.03 33.96 -27.16
N TYR A 366 14.62 35.06 -27.78
CA TYR A 366 13.30 35.21 -28.44
C TYR A 366 13.08 34.23 -29.58
N GLU A 367 14.07 33.95 -30.40
CA GLU A 367 13.96 32.98 -31.50
C GLU A 367 13.61 31.58 -30.97
N LYS A 368 14.22 31.17 -29.86
CA LYS A 368 13.89 29.89 -29.22
C LYS A 368 12.51 29.92 -28.59
N ALA A 369 12.10 31.05 -28.00
CA ALA A 369 10.75 31.19 -27.45
C ALA A 369 9.71 31.00 -28.55
N CYS A 370 9.89 31.66 -29.70
CA CYS A 370 9.00 31.53 -30.86
C CYS A 370 8.95 30.09 -31.40
N PHE A 371 10.07 29.39 -31.42
CA PHE A 371 10.11 27.99 -31.83
C PHE A 371 9.19 27.13 -30.94
N TYR A 372 9.32 27.25 -29.62
CA TYR A 372 8.52 26.46 -28.68
C TYR A 372 7.04 26.87 -28.68
N TRP A 373 6.72 28.18 -28.74
CA TRP A 373 5.34 28.62 -28.80
C TRP A 373 4.62 28.18 -30.09
N ARG A 374 5.30 28.20 -31.22
CA ARG A 374 4.77 27.67 -32.49
C ARG A 374 4.45 26.17 -32.33
N ARG A 375 5.34 25.40 -31.70
CA ARG A 375 5.14 23.99 -31.48
C ARG A 375 3.96 23.72 -30.52
N ALA A 376 3.85 24.48 -29.42
CA ALA A 376 2.72 24.43 -28.51
C ALA A 376 1.39 24.81 -29.16
N ALA A 377 1.40 25.82 -30.05
CA ALA A 377 0.22 26.26 -30.80
C ALA A 377 -0.29 25.17 -31.77
N THR A 378 0.61 24.44 -32.43
CA THR A 378 0.23 23.26 -33.26
C THR A 378 -0.37 22.18 -32.41
N GLY A 379 0.04 22.03 -31.14
CA GLY A 379 -0.55 21.17 -30.11
C GLY A 379 -1.84 21.69 -29.47
N LYS A 380 -2.45 22.75 -30.08
CA LYS A 380 -3.73 23.38 -29.63
C LYS A 380 -3.65 24.19 -28.33
N SER A 381 -2.47 24.65 -27.90
CA SER A 381 -2.38 25.61 -26.81
C SER A 381 -2.78 26.99 -27.33
N ARG A 382 -3.87 27.53 -26.79
CA ARG A 382 -4.38 28.87 -27.11
C ARG A 382 -3.43 29.96 -26.61
N GLU A 383 -2.93 29.79 -25.40
CA GLU A 383 -2.00 30.72 -24.74
C GLU A 383 -0.71 30.84 -25.57
N ALA A 384 -0.19 29.70 -26.05
CA ALA A 384 0.99 29.70 -26.91
C ALA A 384 0.76 30.37 -28.28
N ALA A 385 -0.42 30.18 -28.87
CA ALA A 385 -0.80 30.82 -30.10
C ALA A 385 -0.87 32.36 -29.92
N ASP A 386 -1.45 32.85 -28.82
CA ASP A 386 -1.51 34.27 -28.49
C ASP A 386 -0.10 34.86 -28.27
N MET A 387 0.81 34.14 -27.60
CA MET A 387 2.19 34.57 -27.41
C MET A 387 2.96 34.61 -28.75
N TYR A 388 2.79 33.54 -29.57
CA TYR A 388 3.43 33.46 -30.87
C TYR A 388 2.98 34.64 -31.81
N TYR A 389 1.67 34.89 -31.91
CA TYR A 389 1.12 35.98 -32.69
C TYR A 389 1.64 37.36 -32.24
N ARG A 390 1.73 37.56 -30.92
CA ARG A 390 2.10 38.86 -30.33
C ARG A 390 3.59 39.19 -30.47
N TYR A 391 4.49 38.19 -30.45
CA TYR A 391 5.92 38.41 -30.29
C TYR A 391 6.76 37.81 -31.44
N CYS A 392 6.15 37.02 -32.34
CA CYS A 392 6.88 36.26 -33.33
C CYS A 392 6.39 36.47 -34.78
N GLU A 393 5.22 37.03 -34.99
CA GLU A 393 4.73 37.43 -36.29
C GLU A 393 5.07 38.92 -36.49
N GLU A 394 6.22 39.19 -37.14
CA GLU A 394 6.51 40.43 -37.85
C GLU A 394 6.48 40.20 -39.36
#